data_8f6e7a2ce93807ca37ad7e464e1ad7aa
#
_entry.id   8f6e7a2ce93807ca37ad7e464e1ad7aa
#
_cell.length_a   1.000
_cell.length_b   1.000
_cell.length_c   1.000
_cell.angle_alpha   90.00
_cell.angle_beta   90.00
_cell.angle_gamma   90.00
#
_symmetry.space_group_name_H-M   'P 1'
#
loop_
_entity.id
_entity.type
_entity.pdbx_description
1 polymer ?
#
loop_
_entity_poly.entity_id
_entity_poly.type
_entity_poly.pdbx_seq_one_letter_code
_entity_poly.pdbx_strand_id
1 'polypeptide(L)'
;MASSETDAPSNSHNTQSTHTNSNSNSESNAHNPYFLSSNENPGNILITKLLLGMRNYHSWSRAMILALTAKKKIGFVNGKIPMPEVDSPFYEDWQSCNTMTLSWLINSMHVDASSSIKYCETTREMWLELKNLFSQGNGPKIYSLQREISHFS
;
A
#
# COMPACT_ATOMS: atom_id res chain seq x y z
N MET A 1 -11.33 -85.40 -7.86
CA MET A 1 -10.45 -85.11 -6.76
C MET A 1 -9.51 -84.02 -7.10
N ALA A 2 -9.94 -82.81 -7.17
CA ALA A 2 -9.06 -81.67 -7.13
C ALA A 2 -9.88 -80.49 -6.69
N SER A 3 -9.76 -80.09 -5.49
CA SER A 3 -10.21 -78.81 -4.95
C SER A 3 -9.21 -77.79 -5.22
N SER A 4 -9.53 -76.87 -6.09
CA SER A 4 -8.74 -75.67 -6.30
C SER A 4 -9.38 -74.55 -5.50
N GLU A 5 -8.74 -74.16 -4.45
CA GLU A 5 -9.00 -72.94 -3.71
C GLU A 5 -8.33 -71.80 -4.42
N THR A 6 -9.12 -70.88 -4.92
CA THR A 6 -8.60 -69.61 -5.42
C THR A 6 -8.79 -68.53 -4.35
N ASP A 7 -7.69 -68.22 -3.75
CA ASP A 7 -7.61 -67.06 -2.84
C ASP A 7 -7.60 -65.81 -3.64
N ALA A 8 -8.59 -64.92 -3.40
CA ALA A 8 -8.65 -63.61 -4.00
C ALA A 8 -7.96 -62.59 -3.06
N PRO A 9 -7.01 -61.82 -3.54
CA PRO A 9 -6.40 -60.81 -2.70
C PRO A 9 -7.39 -59.66 -2.45
N SER A 10 -7.59 -59.36 -1.20
CA SER A 10 -8.35 -58.19 -0.76
C SER A 10 -7.56 -56.93 -1.12
N ASN A 11 -8.15 -56.14 -1.97
CA ASN A 11 -7.63 -54.86 -2.36
C ASN A 11 -8.03 -53.81 -1.30
N SER A 12 -7.15 -53.49 -0.39
CA SER A 12 -7.33 -52.36 0.51
C SER A 12 -7.10 -51.09 -0.24
N HIS A 13 -8.16 -50.37 -0.61
CA HIS A 13 -8.09 -49.01 -1.08
C HIS A 13 -7.64 -48.10 0.06
N ASN A 14 -6.38 -47.75 0.04
CA ASN A 14 -5.84 -46.66 0.84
C ASN A 14 -6.25 -45.36 0.16
N THR A 15 -7.40 -44.80 0.53
CA THR A 15 -7.77 -43.44 0.20
C THR A 15 -6.92 -42.49 1.04
N GLN A 16 -5.79 -42.15 0.50
CA GLN A 16 -4.99 -41.01 0.99
C GLN A 16 -5.76 -39.73 0.66
N SER A 17 -6.50 -39.25 1.64
CA SER A 17 -7.06 -37.92 1.58
C SER A 17 -5.90 -36.94 1.53
N THR A 18 -5.66 -36.37 0.37
CA THR A 18 -4.82 -35.21 0.19
C THR A 18 -5.52 -34.02 0.84
N HIS A 19 -5.27 -33.81 2.12
CA HIS A 19 -5.50 -32.52 2.73
C HIS A 19 -4.48 -31.55 2.10
N THR A 20 -4.90 -30.90 1.04
CA THR A 20 -4.18 -29.79 0.48
C THR A 20 -4.08 -28.69 1.54
N ASN A 21 -2.88 -28.45 1.92
CA ASN A 21 -2.47 -27.49 2.91
C ASN A 21 -2.70 -26.05 2.38
N SER A 22 -3.96 -25.59 2.44
CA SER A 22 -4.32 -24.23 2.04
C SER A 22 -3.94 -23.17 3.10
N ASN A 23 -3.40 -23.62 4.23
CA ASN A 23 -3.09 -22.72 5.34
C ASN A 23 -1.65 -22.14 5.28
N SER A 24 -0.73 -22.79 4.55
CA SER A 24 0.64 -22.32 4.45
C SER A 24 0.81 -21.11 3.51
N ASN A 25 -0.08 -20.98 2.52
CA ASN A 25 -0.02 -19.86 1.57
C ASN A 25 -0.55 -18.54 2.15
N SER A 26 -1.47 -18.60 3.11
CA SER A 26 -2.00 -17.37 3.73
C SER A 26 -1.04 -16.77 4.74
N GLU A 27 -0.29 -17.58 5.46
CA GLU A 27 0.71 -17.10 6.43
C GLU A 27 1.96 -16.53 5.73
N SER A 28 2.42 -17.16 4.65
CA SER A 28 3.55 -16.63 3.87
C SER A 28 3.22 -15.30 3.19
N ASN A 29 1.98 -15.11 2.74
CA ASN A 29 1.52 -13.87 2.13
C ASN A 29 1.39 -12.72 3.14
N ALA A 30 1.07 -13.01 4.42
CA ALA A 30 0.95 -11.99 5.46
C ALA A 30 2.26 -11.26 5.78
N HIS A 31 3.40 -11.90 5.52
CA HIS A 31 4.75 -11.34 5.77
C HIS A 31 5.40 -10.76 4.51
N ASN A 32 4.80 -10.95 3.34
CA ASN A 32 5.33 -10.40 2.09
C ASN A 32 4.95 -8.92 1.96
N PRO A 33 5.92 -7.98 1.95
CA PRO A 33 5.62 -6.55 1.83
C PRO A 33 5.02 -6.17 0.48
N TYR A 34 5.17 -7.02 -0.52
CA TYR A 34 4.66 -6.81 -1.88
C TYR A 34 3.32 -7.50 -2.12
N PHE A 35 2.72 -8.10 -1.09
CA PHE A 35 1.44 -8.75 -1.24
C PHE A 35 0.34 -7.73 -1.52
N LEU A 36 -0.42 -7.97 -2.59
CA LEU A 36 -1.64 -7.25 -2.93
C LEU A 36 -2.82 -8.22 -2.90
N SER A 37 -3.82 -7.92 -2.10
CA SER A 37 -5.02 -8.73 -2.06
C SER A 37 -5.83 -8.56 -3.36
N SER A 38 -6.67 -9.54 -3.68
CA SER A 38 -7.50 -9.51 -4.89
C SER A 38 -8.50 -8.34 -4.93
N ASN A 39 -8.77 -7.73 -3.79
CA ASN A 39 -9.66 -6.56 -3.68
C ASN A 39 -8.94 -5.23 -3.88
N GLU A 40 -7.61 -5.25 -3.98
CA GLU A 40 -6.84 -4.04 -4.20
C GLU A 40 -6.88 -3.63 -5.66
N ASN A 41 -7.18 -2.38 -5.91
CA ASN A 41 -7.11 -1.80 -7.26
C ASN A 41 -6.69 -0.32 -7.20
N PRO A 42 -6.14 0.21 -8.29
CA PRO A 42 -5.66 1.59 -8.33
C PRO A 42 -6.75 2.64 -8.10
N GLY A 43 -7.99 2.31 -8.40
CA GLY A 43 -9.13 3.22 -8.22
C GLY A 43 -9.71 3.28 -6.82
N ASN A 44 -9.18 2.50 -5.87
CA ASN A 44 -9.64 2.53 -4.49
C ASN A 44 -9.40 3.90 -3.86
N ILE A 45 -10.43 4.42 -3.18
CA ILE A 45 -10.36 5.67 -2.42
C ILE A 45 -10.13 5.31 -0.95
N LEU A 46 -8.95 5.61 -0.44
CA LEU A 46 -8.59 5.32 0.95
C LEU A 46 -9.13 6.40 1.91
N ILE A 47 -9.24 7.63 1.44
CA ILE A 47 -9.63 8.79 2.22
C ILE A 47 -10.64 9.60 1.42
N THR A 48 -11.82 9.84 2.01
CA THR A 48 -12.90 10.57 1.36
C THR A 48 -12.69 12.08 1.36
N LYS A 49 -11.99 12.61 2.37
CA LYS A 49 -11.63 14.03 2.41
C LYS A 49 -10.35 14.27 1.64
N LEU A 50 -10.45 14.84 0.45
CA LEU A 50 -9.32 15.09 -0.42
C LEU A 50 -8.35 16.12 0.16
N LEU A 51 -7.07 15.96 -0.13
CA LEU A 51 -6.07 16.97 0.16
C LEU A 51 -6.34 18.22 -0.67
N LEU A 52 -6.54 19.34 0.00
CA LEU A 52 -6.80 20.64 -0.63
C LEU A 52 -5.54 21.52 -0.70
N GLY A 53 -4.58 21.25 0.18
CA GLY A 53 -3.35 22.01 0.31
C GLY A 53 -2.93 22.16 1.77
N MET A 54 -2.26 23.26 2.10
CA MET A 54 -1.73 23.51 3.44
C MET A 54 -2.78 23.47 4.56
N ARG A 55 -4.01 23.89 4.27
CA ARG A 55 -5.03 24.03 5.30
C ARG A 55 -5.54 22.70 5.87
N ASN A 56 -5.41 21.59 5.13
CA ASN A 56 -5.84 20.27 5.62
C ASN A 56 -4.76 19.19 5.49
N TYR A 57 -3.51 19.59 5.20
CA TYR A 57 -2.41 18.64 5.02
C TYR A 57 -2.17 17.77 6.26
N HIS A 58 -2.14 18.34 7.46
CA HIS A 58 -1.84 17.58 8.68
C HIS A 58 -2.90 16.52 8.98
N SER A 59 -4.18 16.87 8.88
CA SER A 59 -5.27 15.91 9.08
C SER A 59 -5.31 14.86 7.97
N TRP A 60 -5.08 15.28 6.73
CA TRP A 60 -5.01 14.37 5.58
C TRP A 60 -3.84 13.38 5.69
N SER A 61 -2.64 13.87 5.99
CA SER A 61 -1.44 13.02 6.12
C SER A 61 -1.59 12.00 7.24
N ARG A 62 -2.17 12.40 8.37
CA ARG A 62 -2.46 11.47 9.47
C ARG A 62 -3.45 10.37 9.04
N ALA A 63 -4.52 10.73 8.37
CA ALA A 63 -5.51 9.78 7.87
C ALA A 63 -4.89 8.81 6.85
N MET A 64 -4.04 9.33 5.96
CA MET A 64 -3.33 8.51 4.96
C MET A 64 -2.35 7.53 5.62
N ILE A 65 -1.58 7.97 6.61
CA ILE A 65 -0.69 7.10 7.39
C ILE A 65 -1.48 5.96 8.03
N LEU A 66 -2.62 6.25 8.64
CA LEU A 66 -3.48 5.21 9.23
C LEU A 66 -4.00 4.23 8.18
N ALA A 67 -4.48 4.72 7.05
CA ALA A 67 -4.99 3.89 5.97
C ALA A 67 -3.89 2.98 5.36
N LEU A 68 -2.71 3.53 5.09
CA LEU A 68 -1.59 2.78 4.55
C LEU A 68 -1.00 1.79 5.56
N THR A 69 -1.02 2.13 6.83
CA THR A 69 -0.60 1.21 7.90
C THR A 69 -1.54 0.02 7.99
N ALA A 70 -2.85 0.25 7.93
CA ALA A 70 -3.86 -0.80 7.90
C ALA A 70 -3.70 -1.74 6.70
N LYS A 71 -3.30 -1.20 5.55
CA LYS A 71 -3.01 -1.96 4.32
C LYS A 71 -1.60 -2.56 4.28
N LYS A 72 -0.78 -2.35 5.31
CA LYS A 72 0.63 -2.78 5.36
C LYS A 72 1.49 -2.21 4.21
N LYS A 73 1.16 -1.01 3.76
CA LYS A 73 1.85 -0.30 2.66
C LYS A 73 2.56 0.97 3.12
N ILE A 74 2.55 1.28 4.41
CA ILE A 74 3.22 2.48 4.94
C ILE A 74 4.73 2.50 4.66
N GLY A 75 5.36 1.33 4.52
CA GLY A 75 6.78 1.22 4.21
C GLY A 75 7.20 1.85 2.88
N PHE A 76 6.28 1.99 1.93
CA PHE A 76 6.53 2.67 0.66
C PHE A 76 6.64 4.19 0.83
N VAL A 77 6.03 4.75 1.87
CA VAL A 77 6.07 6.20 2.16
C VAL A 77 7.20 6.57 3.11
N ASN A 78 7.46 5.75 4.12
CA ASN A 78 8.47 6.04 5.13
C ASN A 78 9.89 5.56 4.76
N GLY A 79 10.06 4.92 3.60
CA GLY A 79 11.34 4.44 3.11
C GLY A 79 11.79 3.08 3.66
N LYS A 80 10.98 2.40 4.47
CA LYS A 80 11.32 1.07 5.00
C LYS A 80 11.26 -0.03 3.94
N ILE A 81 10.51 0.19 2.86
CA ILE A 81 10.46 -0.69 1.69
C ILE A 81 11.07 0.08 0.50
N PRO A 82 12.41 0.11 0.39
CA PRO A 82 13.08 0.84 -0.67
C PRO A 82 12.94 0.14 -2.02
N MET A 83 13.14 0.91 -3.09
CA MET A 83 13.19 0.36 -4.45
C MET A 83 14.36 -0.62 -4.59
N PRO A 84 14.11 -1.87 -5.01
CA PRO A 84 15.18 -2.82 -5.30
C PRO A 84 15.96 -2.40 -6.54
N GLU A 85 17.12 -3.04 -6.74
CA GLU A 85 17.85 -2.94 -8.01
C GLU A 85 16.99 -3.46 -9.16
N VAL A 86 17.15 -2.86 -10.35
CA VAL A 86 16.32 -3.18 -11.53
C VAL A 86 16.37 -4.63 -11.95
N ASP A 87 17.51 -5.29 -11.70
CA ASP A 87 17.74 -6.71 -11.99
C ASP A 87 17.30 -7.66 -10.86
N SER A 88 16.81 -7.10 -9.75
CA SER A 88 16.29 -7.90 -8.64
C SER A 88 15.02 -8.66 -9.04
N PRO A 89 14.86 -9.92 -8.61
CA PRO A 89 13.63 -10.67 -8.84
C PRO A 89 12.39 -10.05 -8.16
N PHE A 90 12.59 -9.13 -7.23
CA PHE A 90 11.50 -8.43 -6.52
C PHE A 90 11.15 -7.08 -7.13
N TYR A 91 11.82 -6.64 -8.18
CA TYR A 91 11.62 -5.32 -8.75
C TYR A 91 10.21 -5.12 -9.31
N GLU A 92 9.69 -6.10 -10.04
CA GLU A 92 8.34 -6.02 -10.62
C GLU A 92 7.25 -5.99 -9.53
N ASP A 93 7.40 -6.80 -8.48
CA ASP A 93 6.48 -6.82 -7.36
C ASP A 93 6.50 -5.50 -6.59
N TRP A 94 7.70 -4.97 -6.36
CA TRP A 94 7.87 -3.65 -5.77
C TRP A 94 7.21 -2.57 -6.63
N GLN A 95 7.45 -2.59 -7.93
CA GLN A 95 6.91 -1.62 -8.88
C GLN A 95 5.39 -1.64 -8.89
N SER A 96 4.77 -2.81 -8.88
CA SER A 96 3.32 -2.96 -8.81
C SER A 96 2.74 -2.33 -7.55
N CYS A 97 3.35 -2.60 -6.39
CA CYS A 97 2.93 -2.02 -5.12
C CYS A 97 3.16 -0.50 -5.07
N ASN A 98 4.28 -0.02 -5.57
CA ASN A 98 4.57 1.40 -5.67
C ASN A 98 3.53 2.13 -6.52
N THR A 99 3.23 1.60 -7.70
CA THR A 99 2.23 2.17 -8.62
C THR A 99 0.83 2.16 -7.99
N MET A 100 0.47 1.10 -7.31
CA MET A 100 -0.80 1.01 -6.59
C MET A 100 -0.91 2.09 -5.52
N THR A 101 0.11 2.22 -4.69
CA THR A 101 0.15 3.20 -3.59
C THR A 101 0.18 4.64 -4.13
N LEU A 102 0.92 4.90 -5.20
CA LEU A 102 0.90 6.19 -5.90
C LEU A 102 -0.52 6.55 -6.36
N SER A 103 -1.21 5.61 -6.96
CA SER A 103 -2.59 5.81 -7.44
C SER A 103 -3.53 6.15 -6.30
N TRP A 104 -3.41 5.48 -5.16
CA TRP A 104 -4.20 5.77 -3.97
C TRP A 104 -3.93 7.18 -3.43
N LEU A 105 -2.67 7.61 -3.41
CA LEU A 105 -2.30 8.97 -3.00
C LEU A 105 -2.93 10.01 -3.94
N ILE A 106 -2.77 9.83 -5.24
CA ILE A 106 -3.31 10.75 -6.26
C ILE A 106 -4.84 10.84 -6.16
N ASN A 107 -5.53 9.71 -5.99
CA ASN A 107 -6.98 9.68 -5.87
C ASN A 107 -7.49 10.34 -4.57
N SER A 108 -6.62 10.54 -3.60
CA SER A 108 -6.94 11.19 -2.33
C SER A 108 -6.60 12.69 -2.33
N MET A 109 -6.29 13.27 -3.50
CA MET A 109 -5.95 14.67 -3.64
C MET A 109 -6.94 15.40 -4.56
N HIS A 110 -7.23 16.64 -4.20
CA HIS A 110 -7.88 17.56 -5.13
C HIS A 110 -6.95 17.85 -6.31
N VAL A 111 -7.50 18.13 -7.49
CA VAL A 111 -6.73 18.37 -8.73
C VAL A 111 -5.69 19.49 -8.56
N ASP A 112 -6.00 20.51 -7.79
CA ASP A 112 -5.09 21.63 -7.54
C ASP A 112 -3.86 21.20 -6.73
N ALA A 113 -4.03 20.30 -5.76
CA ALA A 113 -2.92 19.75 -5.00
C ALA A 113 -2.08 18.76 -5.83
N SER A 114 -2.71 17.91 -6.64
CA SER A 114 -2.03 16.89 -7.43
C SER A 114 -1.27 17.45 -8.63
N SER A 115 -1.65 18.61 -9.14
CA SER A 115 -1.01 19.22 -10.31
C SER A 115 0.48 19.54 -10.11
N SER A 116 0.88 19.80 -8.88
CA SER A 116 2.27 20.13 -8.53
C SER A 116 3.20 18.91 -8.42
N ILE A 117 2.63 17.71 -8.28
CA ILE A 117 3.39 16.49 -7.94
C ILE A 117 3.14 15.31 -8.88
N LYS A 118 2.44 15.53 -9.97
CA LYS A 118 2.03 14.47 -10.90
C LYS A 118 3.17 13.73 -11.61
N TYR A 119 4.39 14.25 -11.52
CA TYR A 119 5.57 13.67 -12.16
C TYR A 119 6.43 12.82 -11.24
N CYS A 120 6.05 12.63 -9.99
CA CYS A 120 6.76 11.74 -9.07
C CYS A 120 6.62 10.28 -9.52
N GLU A 121 7.72 9.54 -9.54
CA GLU A 121 7.75 8.15 -9.96
C GLU A 121 7.59 7.16 -8.80
N THR A 122 7.98 7.57 -7.59
CA THR A 122 7.87 6.73 -6.40
C THR A 122 6.92 7.33 -5.37
N THR A 123 6.28 6.47 -4.61
CA THR A 123 5.43 6.87 -3.48
C THR A 123 6.22 7.67 -2.44
N ARG A 124 7.46 7.26 -2.18
CA ARG A 124 8.35 7.95 -1.25
C ARG A 124 8.65 9.39 -1.70
N GLU A 125 8.99 9.56 -2.96
CA GLU A 125 9.25 10.87 -3.56
C GLU A 125 8.02 11.78 -3.47
N MET A 126 6.85 11.26 -3.84
CA MET A 126 5.58 11.99 -3.74
C MET A 126 5.27 12.41 -2.31
N TRP A 127 5.46 11.51 -1.35
CA TRP A 127 5.21 11.80 0.06
C TRP A 127 6.10 12.91 0.60
N LEU A 128 7.38 12.88 0.26
CA LEU A 128 8.33 13.92 0.65
C LEU A 128 8.01 15.26 0.00
N GLU A 129 7.63 15.24 -1.25
CA GLU A 129 7.24 16.46 -1.98
C GLU A 129 5.97 17.09 -1.39
N LEU A 130 4.96 16.29 -1.06
CA LEU A 130 3.76 16.74 -0.37
C LEU A 130 4.08 17.38 0.97
N LYS A 131 4.94 16.75 1.75
CA LYS A 131 5.41 17.28 3.02
C LYS A 131 6.12 18.62 2.83
N ASN A 132 6.99 18.72 1.84
CA ASN A 132 7.73 19.94 1.53
C ASN A 132 6.79 21.07 1.10
N LEU A 133 5.82 20.80 0.25
CA LEU A 133 4.89 21.80 -0.28
C LEU A 133 3.88 22.29 0.76
N PHE A 134 3.33 21.39 1.58
CA PHE A 134 2.14 21.68 2.37
C PHE A 134 2.33 21.68 3.88
N SER A 135 3.44 21.14 4.40
CA SER A 135 3.67 21.12 5.85
C SER A 135 4.20 22.47 6.39
N GLN A 136 4.81 23.27 5.56
CA GLN A 136 5.49 24.50 5.97
C GLN A 136 4.54 25.68 6.24
N GLY A 137 3.26 25.53 5.89
CA GLY A 137 2.23 26.56 6.13
C GLY A 137 1.75 26.67 7.56
N ASN A 138 2.08 25.69 8.43
CA ASN A 138 1.60 25.61 9.80
C ASN A 138 2.70 25.95 10.79
N GLY A 139 2.87 27.18 11.06
CA GLY A 139 3.87 27.59 12.04
C GLY A 139 4.15 29.08 12.00
N PRO A 140 5.40 29.48 12.24
CA PRO A 140 5.79 30.88 12.35
C PRO A 140 5.37 31.78 11.19
N LYS A 141 5.24 31.23 9.98
CA LYS A 141 4.83 32.00 8.80
C LYS A 141 3.38 32.51 8.87
N ILE A 142 2.46 31.73 9.44
CA ILE A 142 1.06 32.18 9.62
C ILE A 142 1.01 33.29 10.66
N TYR A 143 1.77 33.18 11.72
CA TYR A 143 1.87 34.23 12.74
C TYR A 143 2.49 35.51 12.19
N SER A 144 3.51 35.44 11.35
CA SER A 144 4.11 36.62 10.75
C SER A 144 3.18 37.33 9.77
N LEU A 145 2.41 36.59 8.96
CA LEU A 145 1.40 37.14 8.05
C LEU A 145 0.24 37.79 8.81
N GLN A 146 -0.22 37.18 9.89
CA GLN A 146 -1.27 37.76 10.74
C GLN A 146 -0.79 39.02 11.47
N ARG A 147 0.48 39.08 11.85
CA ARG A 147 1.09 40.27 12.42
C ARG A 147 1.20 41.41 11.42
N GLU A 148 1.56 41.14 10.19
CA GLU A 148 1.64 42.15 9.12
C GLU A 148 0.25 42.72 8.80
N ILE A 149 -0.77 41.87 8.73
CA ILE A 149 -2.15 42.30 8.48
C ILE A 149 -2.69 43.16 9.64
N SER A 150 -2.35 42.85 10.89
CA SER A 150 -2.76 43.63 12.04
C SER A 150 -2.02 44.96 12.18
N HIS A 151 -0.87 45.14 11.53
CA HIS A 151 -0.13 46.37 11.50
C HIS A 151 -0.62 47.41 10.48
N PHE A 152 -1.45 46.98 9.51
CA PHE A 152 -2.01 47.81 8.45
C PHE A 152 -3.47 48.25 8.66
N SER A 153 -4.01 48.01 9.84
CA SER A 153 -5.36 48.48 10.18
C SER A 153 -5.36 49.79 10.98
#